data_e9bac27199694a1a5a6ff0b69869b7b1
#
_entry.id   e9bac27199694a1a5a6ff0b69869b7b1
#
_cell.length_a   1.000
_cell.length_b   1.000
_cell.length_c   1.000
_cell.angle_alpha   90.00
_cell.angle_beta   90.00
_cell.angle_gamma   90.00
#
_symmetry.space_group_name_H-M   'P 1'
#
loop_
_entity.id
_entity.type
_entity.pdbx_description
1 polymer ?
#
loop_
_entity_poly.entity_id
_entity_poly.type
_entity_poly.pdbx_seq_one_letter_code
_entity_poly.pdbx_strand_id
1 'polypeptide(L)'
;MENKFTFTGEFSGPAVAAVLTVEMILALIANGVVLSITLYQRKSWKQSSTIFFTSLILAHLVLNVLYLPFTIIALAAGEWIFGSTDDEKTRTCSFCSFTALCILLIIVMTVAAISFDRFLFIVKPHLHKQFMRPWVALTLTIAIWTLSAVLSSTPFYGLGNFNFDELLGFCFPLWISVDFIVYSLIIALLLFSVIIVTSVWTLCFTHRFITQQSQLSNDDTYGSKKKWLLGIFGSMLLVYGICFLPSVIIVILIPLIDVPIALVISSIICSLFITVANPIVQSYFRPEIKSAFLSLFKRPSPFVSV
;
A
#
# COMPACT_ATOMS: atom_id res chain seq x y z
N MET A 1 -19.79 24.38 25.14
CA MET A 1 -19.01 24.25 23.89
C MET A 1 -18.67 22.77 23.78
N GLU A 2 -19.25 22.08 22.82
CA GLU A 2 -18.87 20.70 22.51
C GLU A 2 -17.40 20.70 22.05
N ASN A 3 -16.62 19.81 22.64
CA ASN A 3 -15.19 19.72 22.30
C ASN A 3 -15.03 19.00 20.97
N LYS A 4 -14.83 19.74 19.90
CA LYS A 4 -14.71 19.30 18.51
C LYS A 4 -13.70 18.16 18.27
N PHE A 5 -12.86 17.84 19.26
CA PHE A 5 -11.80 16.87 19.17
C PHE A 5 -12.00 15.65 20.08
N THR A 6 -13.23 15.40 20.52
CA THR A 6 -13.60 14.28 21.38
C THR A 6 -14.24 13.16 20.58
N PHE A 7 -13.84 11.93 20.83
CA PHE A 7 -14.41 10.73 20.21
C PHE A 7 -15.80 10.42 20.80
N THR A 8 -16.77 10.26 19.93
CA THR A 8 -18.17 9.97 20.27
C THR A 8 -18.70 8.68 19.66
N GLY A 9 -17.83 7.90 18.98
CA GLY A 9 -18.21 6.67 18.29
C GLY A 9 -18.67 5.56 19.23
N GLU A 10 -19.54 4.69 18.75
CA GLU A 10 -20.15 3.59 19.50
C GLU A 10 -19.23 2.35 19.68
N PHE A 11 -17.97 2.39 19.23
CA PHE A 11 -17.02 1.29 19.38
C PHE A 11 -15.96 1.59 20.43
N SER A 12 -15.27 0.53 20.91
CA SER A 12 -14.17 0.71 21.86
C SER A 12 -12.92 1.25 21.18
N GLY A 13 -12.66 2.56 21.31
CA GLY A 13 -11.42 3.20 20.81
C GLY A 13 -10.15 2.50 21.30
N PRO A 14 -9.99 2.18 22.61
CA PRO A 14 -8.82 1.46 23.11
C PRO A 14 -8.64 0.06 22.49
N ALA A 15 -9.73 -0.66 22.18
CA ALA A 15 -9.63 -1.97 21.54
C ALA A 15 -9.10 -1.85 20.10
N VAL A 16 -9.60 -0.87 19.33
CA VAL A 16 -9.10 -0.58 17.98
C VAL A 16 -7.64 -0.12 18.04
N ALA A 17 -7.29 0.74 18.98
CA ALA A 17 -5.91 1.18 19.22
C ALA A 17 -4.96 0.00 19.48
N ALA A 18 -5.39 -1.00 20.25
CA ALA A 18 -4.61 -2.21 20.52
C ALA A 18 -4.38 -3.03 19.24
N VAL A 19 -5.40 -3.23 18.40
CA VAL A 19 -5.28 -3.93 17.11
C VAL A 19 -4.32 -3.19 16.20
N LEU A 20 -4.48 -1.88 16.02
CA LEU A 20 -3.60 -1.06 15.18
C LEU A 20 -2.15 -1.04 15.70
N THR A 21 -1.95 -1.11 17.01
CA THR A 21 -0.60 -1.21 17.60
C THR A 21 0.08 -2.52 17.20
N VAL A 22 -0.63 -3.63 17.26
CA VAL A 22 -0.11 -4.94 16.82
C VAL A 22 0.23 -4.91 15.33
N GLU A 23 -0.67 -4.39 14.50
CA GLU A 23 -0.42 -4.23 13.06
C GLU A 23 0.81 -3.35 12.78
N MET A 24 0.92 -2.22 13.46
CA MET A 24 2.06 -1.31 13.32
C MET A 24 3.39 -1.99 13.65
N ILE A 25 3.45 -2.73 14.76
CA ILE A 25 4.67 -3.44 15.17
C ILE A 25 5.05 -4.49 14.13
N LEU A 26 4.09 -5.31 13.70
CA LEU A 26 4.32 -6.33 12.68
C LEU A 26 4.76 -5.72 11.34
N ALA A 27 4.13 -4.61 10.94
CA ALA A 27 4.49 -3.89 9.73
C ALA A 27 5.90 -3.30 9.80
N LEU A 28 6.28 -2.66 10.91
CA LEU A 28 7.62 -2.10 11.10
C LEU A 28 8.70 -3.20 11.03
N ILE A 29 8.48 -4.33 11.68
CA ILE A 29 9.40 -5.47 11.63
C ILE A 29 9.51 -6.01 10.21
N ALA A 30 8.38 -6.33 9.57
CA ALA A 30 8.36 -6.95 8.24
C ALA A 30 8.97 -6.03 7.17
N ASN A 31 8.57 -4.76 7.12
CA ASN A 31 9.12 -3.80 6.15
C ASN A 31 10.59 -3.48 6.44
N GLY A 32 10.97 -3.34 7.71
CA GLY A 32 12.37 -3.09 8.12
C GLY A 32 13.30 -4.22 7.69
N VAL A 33 12.91 -5.47 7.89
CA VAL A 33 13.68 -6.64 7.46
C VAL A 33 13.82 -6.69 5.94
N VAL A 34 12.70 -6.55 5.21
CA VAL A 34 12.72 -6.60 3.74
C VAL A 34 13.53 -5.45 3.15
N LEU A 35 13.42 -4.24 3.71
CA LEU A 35 14.21 -3.09 3.30
C LEU A 35 15.71 -3.34 3.51
N SER A 36 16.09 -3.81 4.70
CA SER A 36 17.48 -4.09 5.05
C SER A 36 18.11 -5.11 4.08
N ILE A 37 17.41 -6.22 3.80
CA ILE A 37 17.87 -7.23 2.84
C ILE A 37 17.99 -6.61 1.43
N THR A 38 17.00 -5.83 1.00
CA THR A 38 17.01 -5.21 -0.33
C THR A 38 18.16 -4.22 -0.49
N LEU A 39 18.46 -3.41 0.54
CA LEU A 39 19.59 -2.48 0.54
C LEU A 39 20.95 -3.19 0.50
N TYR A 40 21.06 -4.33 1.19
CA TYR A 40 22.28 -5.15 1.17
C TYR A 40 22.56 -5.77 -0.20
N GLN A 41 21.51 -6.09 -0.96
CA GLN A 41 21.62 -6.77 -2.26
C GLN A 41 21.77 -5.78 -3.41
N ARG A 42 22.92 -5.13 -3.55
CA ARG A 42 23.19 -4.10 -4.58
C ARG A 42 22.93 -4.53 -6.03
N LYS A 43 23.06 -5.81 -6.37
CA LYS A 43 22.79 -6.35 -7.71
C LYS A 43 21.30 -6.27 -8.10
N SER A 44 20.42 -6.31 -7.12
CA SER A 44 18.98 -6.25 -7.31
C SER A 44 18.47 -4.88 -7.84
N TRP A 45 19.21 -3.79 -7.57
CA TRP A 45 18.88 -2.43 -8.00
C TRP A 45 18.98 -2.19 -9.52
N LYS A 46 19.48 -3.16 -10.27
CA LYS A 46 19.46 -3.13 -11.74
C LYS A 46 18.09 -3.44 -12.34
N GLN A 47 17.10 -3.80 -11.52
CA GLN A 47 15.75 -4.13 -11.96
C GLN A 47 14.78 -3.01 -11.57
N SER A 48 13.95 -2.57 -12.53
CA SER A 48 12.88 -1.57 -12.30
C SER A 48 11.94 -1.94 -11.16
N SER A 49 11.55 -3.21 -11.12
CA SER A 49 10.67 -3.74 -10.06
C SER A 49 11.22 -3.58 -8.66
N THR A 50 12.54 -3.72 -8.47
CA THR A 50 13.15 -3.54 -7.13
C THR A 50 12.99 -2.10 -6.65
N ILE A 51 13.10 -1.11 -7.55
CA ILE A 51 12.92 0.31 -7.22
C ILE A 51 11.48 0.59 -6.78
N PHE A 52 10.49 0.10 -7.54
CA PHE A 52 9.08 0.27 -7.18
C PHE A 52 8.72 -0.43 -5.87
N PHE A 53 9.20 -1.66 -5.66
CA PHE A 53 8.97 -2.38 -4.40
C PHE A 53 9.62 -1.68 -3.21
N THR A 54 10.82 -1.12 -3.38
CA THR A 54 11.47 -0.35 -2.32
C THR A 54 10.68 0.93 -2.01
N SER A 55 10.18 1.62 -3.02
CA SER A 55 9.28 2.77 -2.84
C SER A 55 8.04 2.40 -2.03
N LEU A 56 7.44 1.24 -2.34
CA LEU A 56 6.25 0.75 -1.65
C LEU A 56 6.54 0.42 -0.17
N ILE A 57 7.68 -0.21 0.13
CA ILE A 57 8.12 -0.49 1.50
C ILE A 57 8.37 0.82 2.26
N LEU A 58 9.02 1.80 1.62
CA LEU A 58 9.23 3.12 2.22
C LEU A 58 7.90 3.82 2.53
N ALA A 59 6.93 3.77 1.62
CA ALA A 59 5.59 4.32 1.84
C ALA A 59 4.91 3.67 3.06
N HIS A 60 4.98 2.32 3.17
CA HIS A 60 4.45 1.62 4.34
C HIS A 60 5.16 2.04 5.64
N LEU A 61 6.49 2.18 5.64
CA LEU A 61 7.23 2.63 6.82
C LEU A 61 6.85 4.06 7.21
N VAL A 62 6.72 4.96 6.24
CA VAL A 62 6.30 6.35 6.50
C VAL A 62 4.89 6.38 7.11
N LEU A 63 3.94 5.58 6.59
CA LEU A 63 2.59 5.46 7.14
C LEU A 63 2.62 4.99 8.60
N ASN A 64 3.41 3.96 8.88
CA ASN A 64 3.53 3.35 10.20
C ASN A 64 4.27 4.24 11.23
N VAL A 65 5.09 5.19 10.78
CA VAL A 65 5.87 6.08 11.69
C VAL A 65 5.20 7.44 11.84
N LEU A 66 4.61 7.99 10.76
CA LEU A 66 4.09 9.36 10.77
C LEU A 66 2.56 9.48 10.88
N TYR A 67 1.81 8.40 10.71
CA TYR A 67 0.35 8.43 10.80
C TYR A 67 -0.20 7.55 11.91
N LEU A 68 0.15 6.27 11.92
CA LEU A 68 -0.44 5.31 12.87
C LEU A 68 -0.21 5.65 14.34
N PRO A 69 0.95 6.14 14.81
CA PRO A 69 1.13 6.49 16.23
C PRO A 69 0.16 7.56 16.69
N PHE A 70 -0.08 8.60 15.87
CA PHE A 70 -1.04 9.65 16.19
C PHE A 70 -2.47 9.12 16.30
N THR A 71 -2.87 8.29 15.34
CA THR A 71 -4.19 7.64 15.32
C THR A 71 -4.39 6.72 16.51
N ILE A 72 -3.40 5.88 16.83
CA ILE A 72 -3.44 4.95 17.96
C ILE A 72 -3.57 5.70 19.28
N ILE A 73 -2.78 6.76 19.50
CA ILE A 73 -2.82 7.55 20.72
C ILE A 73 -4.15 8.29 20.85
N ALA A 74 -4.69 8.88 19.76
CA ALA A 74 -5.98 9.54 19.78
C ALA A 74 -7.13 8.59 20.14
N LEU A 75 -7.15 7.40 19.53
CA LEU A 75 -8.14 6.35 19.85
C LEU A 75 -8.03 5.84 21.29
N ALA A 76 -6.81 5.68 21.79
CA ALA A 76 -6.59 5.25 23.18
C ALA A 76 -6.99 6.32 24.21
N ALA A 77 -6.75 7.60 23.90
CA ALA A 77 -7.11 8.73 24.76
C ALA A 77 -8.61 9.10 24.66
N GLY A 78 -9.30 8.70 23.60
CA GLY A 78 -10.67 9.12 23.31
C GLY A 78 -10.79 10.58 22.86
N GLU A 79 -9.67 11.23 22.52
CA GLU A 79 -9.61 12.60 22.01
C GLU A 79 -8.32 12.87 21.23
N TRP A 80 -8.33 13.93 20.41
CA TRP A 80 -7.12 14.42 19.76
C TRP A 80 -6.31 15.29 20.71
N ILE A 81 -5.24 14.73 21.28
CA ILE A 81 -4.42 15.39 22.31
C ILE A 81 -3.24 16.20 21.78
N PHE A 82 -3.02 16.19 20.47
CA PHE A 82 -1.83 16.81 19.85
C PHE A 82 -2.04 18.30 19.59
N GLY A 83 -1.82 19.12 20.61
CA GLY A 83 -1.93 20.56 20.60
C GLY A 83 -2.58 21.08 21.88
N SER A 84 -2.16 22.26 22.35
CA SER A 84 -2.68 22.91 23.53
C SER A 84 -3.90 23.81 23.25
N THR A 85 -4.01 24.28 22.01
CA THR A 85 -5.10 25.12 21.52
C THR A 85 -5.84 24.43 20.37
N ASP A 86 -7.09 24.80 20.12
CA ASP A 86 -7.87 24.23 19.01
C ASP A 86 -7.19 24.47 17.64
N ASP A 87 -6.46 25.57 17.51
CA ASP A 87 -5.71 25.90 16.31
C ASP A 87 -4.51 24.96 16.10
N GLU A 88 -3.79 24.64 17.18
CA GLU A 88 -2.71 23.64 17.15
C GLU A 88 -3.24 22.24 16.90
N LYS A 89 -4.35 21.85 17.53
CA LYS A 89 -5.02 20.58 17.29
C LYS A 89 -5.46 20.45 15.82
N THR A 90 -6.01 21.53 15.24
CA THR A 90 -6.40 21.56 13.82
C THR A 90 -5.18 21.39 12.89
N ARG A 91 -4.06 22.07 13.17
CA ARG A 91 -2.85 21.97 12.34
C ARG A 91 -2.23 20.58 12.38
N THR A 92 -2.11 19.99 13.58
CA THR A 92 -1.55 18.63 13.73
C THR A 92 -2.46 17.57 13.13
N CYS A 93 -3.76 17.73 13.25
CA CYS A 93 -4.76 16.88 12.61
C CYS A 93 -4.70 16.99 11.07
N SER A 94 -4.59 18.21 10.54
CA SER A 94 -4.44 18.44 9.10
C SER A 94 -3.15 17.84 8.54
N PHE A 95 -2.04 17.92 9.27
CA PHE A 95 -0.78 17.26 8.91
C PHE A 95 -0.93 15.73 8.87
N CYS A 96 -1.61 15.17 9.86
CA CYS A 96 -1.85 13.73 9.94
C CYS A 96 -2.73 13.25 8.77
N SER A 97 -3.83 13.96 8.48
CA SER A 97 -4.74 13.66 7.36
C SER A 97 -4.04 13.79 6.01
N PHE A 98 -3.26 14.87 5.82
CA PHE A 98 -2.44 15.05 4.61
C PHE A 98 -1.46 13.89 4.42
N THR A 99 -0.76 13.48 5.48
CA THR A 99 0.19 12.37 5.43
C THR A 99 -0.51 11.07 5.04
N ALA A 100 -1.65 10.75 5.64
CA ALA A 100 -2.44 9.57 5.30
C ALA A 100 -2.85 9.55 3.82
N LEU A 101 -3.43 10.65 3.31
CA LEU A 101 -3.88 10.76 1.93
C LEU A 101 -2.71 10.69 0.95
N CYS A 102 -1.61 11.38 1.24
CA CYS A 102 -0.41 11.37 0.41
C CYS A 102 0.18 9.97 0.30
N ILE A 103 0.34 9.27 1.42
CA ILE A 103 0.91 7.91 1.41
C ILE A 103 -0.03 6.92 0.75
N LEU A 104 -1.35 7.04 0.95
CA LEU A 104 -2.33 6.21 0.24
C LEU A 104 -2.20 6.37 -1.28
N LEU A 105 -2.09 7.60 -1.78
CA LEU A 105 -1.88 7.86 -3.21
C LEU A 105 -0.53 7.29 -3.70
N ILE A 106 0.55 7.45 -2.93
CA ILE A 106 1.85 6.85 -3.26
C ILE A 106 1.72 5.32 -3.40
N ILE A 107 1.04 4.67 -2.47
CA ILE A 107 0.83 3.21 -2.49
C ILE A 107 0.08 2.82 -3.78
N VAL A 108 -1.08 3.41 -4.04
CA VAL A 108 -1.93 3.05 -5.18
C VAL A 108 -1.23 3.35 -6.52
N MET A 109 -0.58 4.51 -6.65
CA MET A 109 0.19 4.87 -7.86
C MET A 109 1.39 3.95 -8.06
N THR A 110 2.09 3.56 -6.99
CA THR A 110 3.20 2.61 -7.07
C THR A 110 2.72 1.22 -7.48
N VAL A 111 1.56 0.76 -6.98
CA VAL A 111 0.94 -0.50 -7.41
C VAL A 111 0.54 -0.45 -8.89
N ALA A 112 -0.01 0.67 -9.36
CA ALA A 112 -0.30 0.87 -10.78
C ALA A 112 0.98 0.80 -11.64
N ALA A 113 2.07 1.43 -11.19
CA ALA A 113 3.37 1.36 -11.86
C ALA A 113 3.94 -0.06 -11.87
N ILE A 114 3.84 -0.82 -10.77
CA ILE A 114 4.23 -2.23 -10.71
C ILE A 114 3.39 -3.07 -11.68
N SER A 115 2.08 -2.86 -11.73
CA SER A 115 1.17 -3.58 -12.63
C SER A 115 1.53 -3.32 -14.10
N PHE A 116 1.84 -2.06 -14.43
CA PHE A 116 2.28 -1.68 -15.77
C PHE A 116 3.68 -2.24 -16.11
N ASP A 117 4.63 -2.20 -15.19
CA ASP A 117 5.96 -2.82 -15.35
C ASP A 117 5.86 -4.32 -15.64
N ARG A 118 4.99 -5.02 -14.89
CA ARG A 118 4.75 -6.45 -15.09
C ARG A 118 4.06 -6.73 -16.42
N PHE A 119 3.08 -5.91 -16.80
CA PHE A 119 2.46 -6.00 -18.11
C PHE A 119 3.49 -5.89 -19.24
N LEU A 120 4.34 -4.88 -19.22
CA LEU A 120 5.41 -4.73 -20.22
C LEU A 120 6.38 -5.92 -20.21
N PHE A 121 6.81 -6.37 -19.02
CA PHE A 121 7.75 -7.47 -18.87
C PHE A 121 7.23 -8.79 -19.45
N ILE A 122 5.95 -9.09 -19.24
CA ILE A 122 5.34 -10.37 -19.61
C ILE A 122 4.78 -10.33 -21.05
N VAL A 123 4.03 -9.27 -21.41
CA VAL A 123 3.28 -9.17 -22.65
C VAL A 123 4.10 -8.54 -23.79
N LYS A 124 4.94 -7.56 -23.44
CA LYS A 124 5.72 -6.76 -24.40
C LYS A 124 7.20 -6.66 -23.98
N PRO A 125 7.94 -7.80 -23.90
CA PRO A 125 9.31 -7.81 -23.35
C PRO A 125 10.31 -6.93 -24.12
N HIS A 126 10.08 -6.70 -25.39
CA HIS A 126 10.89 -5.79 -26.20
C HIS A 126 10.74 -4.34 -25.71
N LEU A 127 9.49 -3.88 -25.46
CA LEU A 127 9.22 -2.54 -24.95
C LEU A 127 9.74 -2.39 -23.51
N HIS A 128 9.62 -3.43 -22.68
CA HIS A 128 10.19 -3.41 -21.35
C HIS A 128 11.70 -3.15 -21.34
N LYS A 129 12.47 -3.86 -22.18
CA LYS A 129 13.92 -3.65 -22.33
C LYS A 129 14.27 -2.23 -22.80
N GLN A 130 13.44 -1.64 -23.64
CA GLN A 130 13.66 -0.30 -24.19
C GLN A 130 13.30 0.81 -23.19
N PHE A 131 12.15 0.71 -22.52
CA PHE A 131 11.56 1.79 -21.73
C PHE A 131 11.75 1.63 -20.21
N MET A 132 11.77 0.40 -19.67
CA MET A 132 11.83 0.16 -18.21
C MET A 132 13.27 -0.04 -17.71
N ARG A 133 14.11 0.96 -17.95
CA ARG A 133 15.47 1.00 -17.37
C ARG A 133 15.41 1.43 -15.90
N PRO A 134 16.38 1.05 -15.05
CA PRO A 134 16.38 1.40 -13.62
C PRO A 134 16.22 2.91 -13.34
N TRP A 135 16.89 3.74 -14.12
CA TRP A 135 16.78 5.19 -13.95
C TRP A 135 15.39 5.74 -14.31
N VAL A 136 14.69 5.14 -15.30
CA VAL A 136 13.30 5.50 -15.63
C VAL A 136 12.37 5.12 -14.49
N ALA A 137 12.56 3.93 -13.90
CA ALA A 137 11.81 3.51 -12.72
C ALA A 137 12.05 4.47 -11.52
N LEU A 138 13.28 4.93 -11.33
CA LEU A 138 13.60 5.91 -10.30
C LEU A 138 12.92 7.25 -10.56
N THR A 139 12.98 7.76 -11.80
CA THR A 139 12.30 9.01 -12.19
C THR A 139 10.79 8.92 -11.99
N LEU A 140 10.17 7.80 -12.40
CA LEU A 140 8.76 7.54 -12.18
C LEU A 140 8.42 7.48 -10.68
N THR A 141 9.26 6.86 -9.87
CA THR A 141 9.08 6.84 -8.42
C THR A 141 9.10 8.25 -7.81
N ILE A 142 10.08 9.08 -8.19
CA ILE A 142 10.15 10.48 -7.74
C ILE A 142 8.90 11.25 -8.20
N ALA A 143 8.48 11.06 -9.44
CA ALA A 143 7.27 11.69 -9.97
C ALA A 143 6.01 11.24 -9.21
N ILE A 144 5.89 9.96 -8.85
CA ILE A 144 4.78 9.44 -8.03
C ILE A 144 4.75 10.16 -6.67
N TRP A 145 5.87 10.24 -5.95
CA TRP A 145 5.93 10.89 -4.64
C TRP A 145 5.57 12.38 -4.74
N THR A 146 6.13 13.08 -5.71
CA THR A 146 5.86 14.51 -5.92
C THR A 146 4.41 14.76 -6.31
N LEU A 147 3.88 13.98 -7.26
CA LEU A 147 2.50 14.13 -7.72
C LEU A 147 1.49 13.77 -6.61
N SER A 148 1.77 12.73 -5.83
CA SER A 148 0.93 12.38 -4.68
C SER A 148 0.89 13.50 -3.64
N ALA A 149 2.02 14.14 -3.34
CA ALA A 149 2.06 15.27 -2.43
C ALA A 149 1.26 16.46 -2.95
N VAL A 150 1.36 16.77 -4.24
CA VAL A 150 0.58 17.85 -4.89
C VAL A 150 -0.91 17.54 -4.88
N LEU A 151 -1.31 16.33 -5.27
CA LEU A 151 -2.71 15.93 -5.30
C LEU A 151 -3.33 15.87 -3.90
N SER A 152 -2.55 15.50 -2.87
CA SER A 152 -3.03 15.45 -1.49
C SER A 152 -3.11 16.81 -0.82
N SER A 153 -2.45 17.83 -1.36
CA SER A 153 -2.45 19.18 -0.79
C SER A 153 -3.71 20.00 -1.12
N THR A 154 -4.59 19.48 -1.97
CA THR A 154 -5.80 20.18 -2.43
C THR A 154 -6.72 20.68 -1.32
N PRO A 155 -6.90 20.00 -0.15
CA PRO A 155 -7.69 20.53 0.95
C PRO A 155 -7.11 21.82 1.57
N PHE A 156 -5.81 22.07 1.46
CA PHE A 156 -5.21 23.34 1.92
C PHE A 156 -5.56 24.54 1.03
N TYR A 157 -6.03 24.27 -0.19
CA TYR A 157 -6.46 25.29 -1.15
C TYR A 157 -7.99 25.38 -1.29
N GLY A 158 -8.73 24.76 -0.36
CA GLY A 158 -10.19 24.87 -0.31
C GLY A 158 -10.95 23.77 -1.05
N LEU A 159 -10.27 22.78 -1.64
CA LEU A 159 -10.91 21.62 -2.21
C LEU A 159 -10.95 20.48 -1.18
N GLY A 160 -11.99 20.42 -0.36
CA GLY A 160 -12.13 19.51 0.78
C GLY A 160 -11.59 20.10 2.09
N ASN A 161 -11.65 19.31 3.16
CA ASN A 161 -11.17 19.70 4.48
C ASN A 161 -10.49 18.52 5.18
N PHE A 162 -9.46 18.82 5.96
CA PHE A 162 -8.84 17.90 6.90
C PHE A 162 -9.34 18.20 8.30
N ASN A 163 -10.07 17.28 8.90
CA ASN A 163 -10.60 17.46 10.26
C ASN A 163 -10.52 16.16 11.06
N PHE A 164 -10.67 16.29 12.36
CA PHE A 164 -10.92 15.16 13.24
C PHE A 164 -12.34 14.65 13.02
N ASP A 165 -12.50 13.37 12.81
CA ASP A 165 -13.79 12.72 12.72
C ASP A 165 -14.16 12.18 14.11
N GLU A 166 -15.21 12.76 14.70
CA GLU A 166 -15.66 12.42 16.06
C GLU A 166 -16.18 10.98 16.16
N LEU A 167 -16.74 10.43 15.07
CA LEU A 167 -17.27 9.07 15.03
C LEU A 167 -16.16 8.03 14.83
N LEU A 168 -15.13 8.37 14.07
CA LEU A 168 -14.00 7.48 13.80
C LEU A 168 -12.88 7.62 14.84
N GLY A 169 -12.79 8.77 15.52
CA GLY A 169 -11.80 9.04 16.57
C GLY A 169 -10.39 9.36 16.06
N PHE A 170 -10.24 9.73 14.79
CA PHE A 170 -8.94 10.11 14.19
C PHE A 170 -9.10 11.12 13.06
N CYS A 171 -7.96 11.70 12.66
CA CYS A 171 -7.93 12.70 11.61
C CYS A 171 -7.90 12.05 10.23
N PHE A 172 -8.82 12.45 9.39
CA PHE A 172 -8.97 11.93 8.04
C PHE A 172 -9.50 13.02 7.09
N PRO A 173 -9.26 12.95 5.78
CA PRO A 173 -9.91 13.86 4.84
C PRO A 173 -11.42 13.61 4.84
N LEU A 174 -12.19 14.61 5.22
CA LEU A 174 -13.65 14.50 5.24
C LEU A 174 -14.22 14.59 3.81
N TRP A 175 -14.92 13.55 3.41
CA TRP A 175 -15.57 13.44 2.11
C TRP A 175 -16.99 14.06 2.15
N ILE A 176 -17.06 15.29 2.66
CA ILE A 176 -18.35 16.01 2.83
C ILE A 176 -18.64 16.88 1.61
N SER A 177 -17.62 17.48 0.98
CA SER A 177 -17.83 18.31 -0.20
C SER A 177 -17.95 17.46 -1.46
N VAL A 178 -18.98 17.71 -2.26
CA VAL A 178 -19.22 17.01 -3.53
C VAL A 178 -18.01 17.14 -4.46
N ASP A 179 -17.39 18.32 -4.50
CA ASP A 179 -16.23 18.59 -5.34
C ASP A 179 -15.03 17.70 -4.97
N PHE A 180 -14.78 17.50 -3.67
CA PHE A 180 -13.70 16.63 -3.20
C PHE A 180 -14.00 15.15 -3.46
N ILE A 181 -15.27 14.74 -3.33
CA ILE A 181 -15.70 13.38 -3.66
C ILE A 181 -15.49 13.12 -5.16
N VAL A 182 -15.96 14.01 -6.03
CA VAL A 182 -15.79 13.88 -7.49
C VAL A 182 -14.30 13.85 -7.87
N TYR A 183 -13.50 14.75 -7.30
CA TYR A 183 -12.06 14.78 -7.50
C TYR A 183 -11.39 13.45 -7.12
N SER A 184 -11.69 12.94 -5.93
CA SER A 184 -11.13 11.69 -5.42
C SER A 184 -11.58 10.48 -6.26
N LEU A 185 -12.84 10.45 -6.70
CA LEU A 185 -13.37 9.40 -7.57
C LEU A 185 -12.70 9.40 -8.94
N ILE A 186 -12.46 10.56 -9.55
CA ILE A 186 -11.75 10.64 -10.85
C ILE A 186 -10.35 10.04 -10.72
N ILE A 187 -9.59 10.43 -9.70
CA ILE A 187 -8.24 9.89 -9.46
C ILE A 187 -8.30 8.39 -9.22
N ALA A 188 -9.21 7.93 -8.37
CA ALA A 188 -9.37 6.50 -8.07
C ALA A 188 -9.72 5.70 -9.34
N LEU A 189 -10.70 6.15 -10.15
CA LEU A 189 -11.10 5.50 -11.38
C LEU A 189 -9.95 5.41 -12.39
N LEU A 190 -9.15 6.47 -12.55
CA LEU A 190 -7.99 6.47 -13.42
C LEU A 190 -6.95 5.43 -12.95
N LEU A 191 -6.59 5.41 -11.67
CA LEU A 191 -5.59 4.50 -11.13
C LEU A 191 -6.07 3.05 -11.16
N PHE A 192 -7.29 2.79 -10.73
CA PHE A 192 -7.86 1.43 -10.75
C PHE A 192 -8.04 0.91 -12.18
N SER A 193 -8.41 1.76 -13.14
CA SER A 193 -8.51 1.35 -14.55
C SER A 193 -7.16 0.88 -15.09
N VAL A 194 -6.07 1.58 -14.79
CA VAL A 194 -4.71 1.16 -15.16
C VAL A 194 -4.37 -0.20 -14.54
N ILE A 195 -4.62 -0.37 -13.23
CA ILE A 195 -4.34 -1.63 -12.52
C ILE A 195 -5.17 -2.78 -13.11
N ILE A 196 -6.47 -2.59 -13.30
CA ILE A 196 -7.38 -3.63 -13.79
C ILE A 196 -7.03 -4.02 -15.22
N VAL A 197 -6.91 -3.05 -16.12
CA VAL A 197 -6.62 -3.31 -17.55
C VAL A 197 -5.29 -4.04 -17.72
N THR A 198 -4.22 -3.53 -17.08
CA THR A 198 -2.89 -4.15 -17.20
C THR A 198 -2.86 -5.54 -16.57
N SER A 199 -3.56 -5.72 -15.45
CA SER A 199 -3.62 -7.00 -14.72
C SER A 199 -4.42 -8.05 -15.48
N VAL A 200 -5.62 -7.72 -15.92
CA VAL A 200 -6.48 -8.64 -16.69
C VAL A 200 -5.78 -9.04 -18.00
N TRP A 201 -5.18 -8.08 -18.70
CA TRP A 201 -4.45 -8.40 -19.92
C TRP A 201 -3.26 -9.32 -19.68
N THR A 202 -2.47 -9.04 -18.61
CA THR A 202 -1.35 -9.89 -18.24
C THR A 202 -1.81 -11.32 -17.90
N LEU A 203 -2.89 -11.46 -17.10
CA LEU A 203 -3.46 -12.75 -16.74
C LEU A 203 -3.97 -13.52 -17.97
N CYS A 204 -4.75 -12.88 -18.83
CA CYS A 204 -5.29 -13.50 -20.05
C CYS A 204 -4.16 -13.93 -21.01
N PHE A 205 -3.16 -13.07 -21.22
CA PHE A 205 -2.01 -13.40 -22.04
C PHE A 205 -1.24 -14.60 -21.50
N THR A 206 -0.96 -14.60 -20.22
CA THR A 206 -0.20 -15.68 -19.56
C THR A 206 -0.97 -17.00 -19.59
N HIS A 207 -2.27 -16.97 -19.33
CA HIS A 207 -3.13 -18.15 -19.43
C HIS A 207 -3.09 -18.74 -20.83
N ARG A 208 -3.33 -17.94 -21.87
CA ARG A 208 -3.27 -18.40 -23.26
C ARG A 208 -1.90 -18.98 -23.61
N PHE A 209 -0.83 -18.31 -23.20
CA PHE A 209 0.54 -18.77 -23.47
C PHE A 209 0.85 -20.11 -22.79
N ILE A 210 0.47 -20.30 -21.52
CA ILE A 210 0.68 -21.57 -20.79
C ILE A 210 -0.11 -22.69 -21.47
N THR A 211 -1.36 -22.44 -21.85
CA THR A 211 -2.22 -23.43 -22.53
C THR A 211 -1.63 -23.86 -23.88
N GLN A 212 -1.14 -22.93 -24.68
CA GLN A 212 -0.53 -23.25 -25.99
C GLN A 212 0.79 -24.02 -25.82
N GLN A 213 1.60 -23.67 -24.84
CA GLN A 213 2.91 -24.29 -24.63
C GLN A 213 2.79 -25.69 -24.01
N SER A 214 1.78 -25.95 -23.16
CA SER A 214 1.51 -27.29 -22.64
C SER A 214 1.10 -28.30 -23.71
N GLN A 215 0.62 -27.79 -24.86
CA GLN A 215 0.29 -28.64 -26.02
C GLN A 215 1.49 -28.91 -26.94
N LEU A 216 2.55 -28.10 -26.86
CA LEU A 216 3.66 -28.12 -27.83
C LEU A 216 4.99 -28.65 -27.29
N SER A 217 5.18 -28.74 -25.98
CA SER A 217 6.49 -29.09 -25.40
C SER A 217 6.37 -29.85 -24.08
N ASN A 218 7.10 -30.97 -24.02
CA ASN A 218 7.34 -31.73 -22.77
C ASN A 218 8.38 -31.07 -21.83
N ASP A 219 8.79 -29.82 -22.08
CA ASP A 219 9.87 -29.17 -21.35
C ASP A 219 9.33 -28.29 -20.21
N ASP A 220 9.33 -28.86 -18.99
CA ASP A 220 8.75 -28.29 -17.76
C ASP A 220 9.46 -27.01 -17.25
N THR A 221 10.67 -26.74 -17.69
CA THR A 221 11.55 -25.72 -17.08
C THR A 221 11.11 -24.28 -17.41
N TYR A 222 10.62 -24.03 -18.62
CA TYR A 222 10.20 -22.71 -19.06
C TYR A 222 8.80 -22.35 -18.52
N GLY A 223 7.94 -23.36 -18.43
CA GLY A 223 6.61 -23.25 -17.84
C GLY A 223 6.67 -22.88 -16.34
N SER A 224 7.62 -23.44 -15.62
CA SER A 224 7.83 -23.20 -14.17
C SER A 224 8.19 -21.75 -13.87
N LYS A 225 9.09 -21.11 -14.62
CA LYS A 225 9.47 -19.69 -14.43
C LYS A 225 8.32 -18.74 -14.68
N LYS A 226 7.50 -19.01 -15.69
CA LYS A 226 6.34 -18.17 -16.03
C LYS A 226 5.20 -18.34 -15.03
N LYS A 227 4.90 -19.56 -14.60
CA LYS A 227 3.96 -19.84 -13.51
C LYS A 227 4.36 -19.13 -12.22
N TRP A 228 5.65 -19.12 -11.91
CA TRP A 228 6.19 -18.46 -10.73
C TRP A 228 6.02 -16.93 -10.80
N LEU A 229 6.35 -16.28 -11.94
CA LEU A 229 6.15 -14.83 -12.13
C LEU A 229 4.66 -14.44 -12.05
N LEU A 230 3.77 -15.27 -12.60
CA LEU A 230 2.34 -15.09 -12.50
C LEU A 230 1.86 -15.23 -11.05
N GLY A 231 2.43 -16.18 -10.30
CA GLY A 231 2.15 -16.39 -8.89
C GLY A 231 2.45 -15.15 -8.05
N ILE A 232 3.62 -14.51 -8.27
CA ILE A 232 3.99 -13.26 -7.58
C ILE A 232 2.97 -12.17 -7.84
N PHE A 233 2.71 -11.92 -9.12
CA PHE A 233 1.83 -10.83 -9.53
C PHE A 233 0.38 -11.08 -9.10
N GLY A 234 -0.12 -12.31 -9.31
CA GLY A 234 -1.47 -12.70 -8.91
C GLY A 234 -1.68 -12.63 -7.40
N SER A 235 -0.70 -13.06 -6.59
CA SER A 235 -0.79 -12.99 -5.13
C SER A 235 -0.76 -11.54 -4.62
N MET A 236 0.04 -10.66 -5.22
CA MET A 236 0.02 -9.25 -4.88
C MET A 236 -1.34 -8.61 -5.18
N LEU A 237 -1.88 -8.81 -6.38
CA LEU A 237 -3.20 -8.29 -6.74
C LEU A 237 -4.30 -8.83 -5.83
N LEU A 238 -4.24 -10.12 -5.48
CA LEU A 238 -5.20 -10.75 -4.58
C LEU A 238 -5.14 -10.14 -3.18
N VAL A 239 -3.94 -9.94 -2.63
CA VAL A 239 -3.77 -9.32 -1.31
C VAL A 239 -4.24 -7.86 -1.32
N TYR A 240 -3.88 -7.08 -2.36
CA TYR A 240 -4.40 -5.71 -2.52
C TYR A 240 -5.92 -5.69 -2.68
N GLY A 241 -6.47 -6.61 -3.48
CA GLY A 241 -7.92 -6.76 -3.65
C GLY A 241 -8.62 -7.05 -2.32
N ILE A 242 -8.16 -8.03 -1.56
CA ILE A 242 -8.74 -8.39 -0.26
C ILE A 242 -8.66 -7.22 0.72
N CYS A 243 -7.52 -6.53 0.80
CA CYS A 243 -7.33 -5.46 1.77
C CYS A 243 -8.11 -4.18 1.41
N PHE A 244 -8.17 -3.77 0.15
CA PHE A 244 -8.80 -2.50 -0.25
C PHE A 244 -10.26 -2.64 -0.67
N LEU A 245 -10.70 -3.79 -1.16
CA LEU A 245 -12.07 -3.97 -1.66
C LEU A 245 -13.14 -3.64 -0.60
N PRO A 246 -13.02 -4.03 0.69
CA PRO A 246 -13.97 -3.64 1.72
C PRO A 246 -14.12 -2.12 1.84
N SER A 247 -13.01 -1.39 1.86
CA SER A 247 -13.03 0.08 1.95
C SER A 247 -13.62 0.74 0.70
N VAL A 248 -13.34 0.22 -0.49
CA VAL A 248 -13.93 0.73 -1.74
C VAL A 248 -15.44 0.52 -1.74
N ILE A 249 -15.91 -0.66 -1.32
CA ILE A 249 -17.35 -0.95 -1.21
C ILE A 249 -18.01 0.01 -0.22
N ILE A 250 -17.41 0.23 0.96
CA ILE A 250 -17.94 1.11 2.00
C ILE A 250 -18.03 2.55 1.50
N VAL A 251 -17.00 3.07 0.84
CA VAL A 251 -17.00 4.43 0.27
C VAL A 251 -18.11 4.61 -0.75
N ILE A 252 -18.43 3.57 -1.54
CA ILE A 252 -19.54 3.60 -2.50
C ILE A 252 -20.91 3.54 -1.78
N LEU A 253 -21.00 2.81 -0.66
CA LEU A 253 -22.25 2.61 0.07
C LEU A 253 -22.63 3.79 0.98
N ILE A 254 -21.66 4.47 1.59
CA ILE A 254 -21.90 5.59 2.52
C ILE A 254 -22.91 6.62 1.99
N PRO A 255 -22.86 7.09 0.72
CA PRO A 255 -23.84 8.05 0.22
C PRO A 255 -25.22 7.44 -0.10
N LEU A 256 -25.36 6.12 -0.08
CA LEU A 256 -26.58 5.40 -0.50
C LEU A 256 -27.38 4.83 0.67
N ILE A 257 -26.69 4.44 1.74
CA ILE A 257 -27.30 3.78 2.92
C ILE A 257 -26.55 4.17 4.18
N ASP A 258 -27.21 4.03 5.33
CA ASP A 258 -26.56 4.17 6.64
C ASP A 258 -25.67 2.93 6.90
N VAL A 259 -24.37 3.12 6.76
CA VAL A 259 -23.39 2.05 6.98
C VAL A 259 -23.01 2.01 8.46
N PRO A 260 -23.13 0.84 9.14
CA PRO A 260 -22.69 0.69 10.53
C PRO A 260 -21.22 1.08 10.71
N ILE A 261 -20.93 1.91 11.71
CA ILE A 261 -19.57 2.40 11.99
C ILE A 261 -18.55 1.26 12.20
N ALA A 262 -19.00 0.13 12.76
CA ALA A 262 -18.17 -1.06 12.94
C ALA A 262 -17.65 -1.63 11.61
N LEU A 263 -18.44 -1.58 10.54
CA LEU A 263 -18.01 -2.01 9.21
C LEU A 263 -16.98 -1.03 8.61
N VAL A 264 -17.18 0.28 8.84
CA VAL A 264 -16.23 1.31 8.41
C VAL A 264 -14.88 1.08 9.07
N ILE A 265 -14.84 0.93 10.39
CA ILE A 265 -13.62 0.68 11.16
C ILE A 265 -12.95 -0.64 10.73
N SER A 266 -13.74 -1.71 10.57
CA SER A 266 -13.21 -3.01 10.13
C SER A 266 -12.57 -2.92 8.74
N SER A 267 -13.14 -2.13 7.84
CA SER A 267 -12.58 -1.93 6.50
C SER A 267 -11.29 -1.13 6.52
N ILE A 268 -11.16 -0.15 7.42
CA ILE A 268 -9.94 0.63 7.60
C ILE A 268 -8.83 -0.26 8.16
N ILE A 269 -9.09 -1.05 9.19
CA ILE A 269 -8.15 -2.04 9.75
C ILE A 269 -7.70 -3.00 8.64
N CYS A 270 -8.63 -3.57 7.87
CA CYS A 270 -8.31 -4.45 6.76
C CYS A 270 -7.41 -3.78 5.71
N SER A 271 -7.65 -2.50 5.40
CA SER A 271 -6.82 -1.74 4.46
C SER A 271 -5.41 -1.47 4.99
N LEU A 272 -5.28 -1.19 6.28
CA LEU A 272 -3.98 -0.96 6.93
C LEU A 272 -3.16 -2.26 7.04
N PHE A 273 -3.82 -3.41 7.14
CA PHE A 273 -3.17 -4.72 7.14
C PHE A 273 -2.32 -5.00 5.88
N ILE A 274 -2.53 -4.26 4.78
CA ILE A 274 -1.68 -4.33 3.58
C ILE A 274 -0.22 -4.03 3.91
N THR A 275 0.05 -3.18 4.90
CA THR A 275 1.41 -2.83 5.31
C THR A 275 2.17 -4.00 5.94
N VAL A 276 1.44 -4.98 6.49
CA VAL A 276 1.97 -6.26 7.00
C VAL A 276 2.02 -7.31 5.89
N ALA A 277 0.94 -7.46 5.14
CA ALA A 277 0.80 -8.52 4.15
C ALA A 277 1.76 -8.36 2.96
N ASN A 278 1.96 -7.14 2.48
CA ASN A 278 2.78 -6.87 1.31
C ASN A 278 4.26 -7.30 1.46
N PRO A 279 5.01 -6.93 2.50
CA PRO A 279 6.39 -7.39 2.67
C PRO A 279 6.49 -8.91 2.85
N ILE A 280 5.50 -9.56 3.44
CA ILE A 280 5.45 -11.02 3.59
C ILE A 280 5.33 -11.68 2.21
N VAL A 281 4.39 -11.22 1.38
CA VAL A 281 4.21 -11.73 0.00
C VAL A 281 5.46 -11.50 -0.83
N GLN A 282 6.07 -10.32 -0.74
CA GLN A 282 7.32 -10.03 -1.43
C GLN A 282 8.46 -10.96 -0.98
N SER A 283 8.58 -11.22 0.32
CA SER A 283 9.62 -12.10 0.88
C SER A 283 9.46 -13.54 0.39
N TYR A 284 8.24 -14.02 0.26
CA TYR A 284 7.96 -15.38 -0.21
C TYR A 284 8.31 -15.57 -1.69
N PHE A 285 7.95 -14.60 -2.53
CA PHE A 285 8.07 -14.73 -3.99
C PHE A 285 9.37 -14.16 -4.58
N ARG A 286 10.14 -13.37 -3.84
CA ARG A 286 11.44 -12.89 -4.32
C ARG A 286 12.56 -13.83 -3.85
N PRO A 287 13.18 -14.61 -4.77
CA PRO A 287 14.17 -15.61 -4.39
C PRO A 287 15.40 -14.99 -3.70
N GLU A 288 15.74 -13.75 -4.06
CA GLU A 288 16.84 -13.02 -3.44
C GLU A 288 16.54 -12.74 -1.96
N ILE A 289 15.31 -12.30 -1.64
CA ILE A 289 14.90 -12.04 -0.26
C ILE A 289 14.74 -13.34 0.50
N LYS A 290 14.09 -14.34 -0.12
CA LYS A 290 13.90 -15.67 0.46
C LYS A 290 15.24 -16.34 0.82
N SER A 291 16.21 -16.31 -0.09
CA SER A 291 17.54 -16.90 0.15
C SER A 291 18.32 -16.17 1.26
N ALA A 292 18.27 -14.84 1.28
CA ALA A 292 18.90 -14.05 2.33
C ALA A 292 18.24 -14.30 3.69
N PHE A 293 16.91 -14.35 3.74
CA PHE A 293 16.17 -14.67 4.95
C PHE A 293 16.51 -16.07 5.48
N LEU A 294 16.53 -17.09 4.61
CA LEU A 294 16.91 -18.44 4.99
C LEU A 294 18.38 -18.53 5.45
N SER A 295 19.26 -17.70 4.91
CA SER A 295 20.68 -17.67 5.33
C SER A 295 20.87 -17.12 6.75
N LEU A 296 19.97 -16.24 7.22
CA LEU A 296 19.98 -15.73 8.60
C LEU A 296 19.67 -16.82 9.63
N PHE A 297 18.90 -17.83 9.24
CA PHE A 297 18.53 -18.96 10.10
C PHE A 297 19.39 -20.20 9.91
N LYS A 298 20.23 -20.27 8.87
CA LYS A 298 21.24 -21.32 8.75
C LYS A 298 22.39 -20.98 9.69
N ARG A 299 22.49 -21.71 10.82
CA ARG A 299 23.71 -21.72 11.67
C ARG A 299 24.90 -21.96 10.76
N PRO A 300 26.01 -21.21 10.92
CA PRO A 300 27.27 -21.61 10.29
C PRO A 300 27.58 -23.02 10.77
N SER A 301 27.75 -23.97 9.82
CA SER A 301 28.27 -25.30 10.17
C SER A 301 29.63 -25.08 10.82
N PRO A 302 29.92 -25.72 11.98
CA PRO A 302 31.23 -25.61 12.57
C PRO A 302 32.24 -26.13 11.55
N PHE A 303 33.33 -25.37 11.38
CA PHE A 303 34.46 -25.65 10.55
C PHE A 303 34.84 -27.16 10.59
N VAL A 304 34.78 -27.83 9.45
CA VAL A 304 35.61 -29.02 9.23
C VAL A 304 36.97 -28.49 8.83
N SER A 305 37.86 -28.32 9.81
CA SER A 305 39.29 -28.24 9.60
C SER A 305 39.80 -29.64 9.22
N VAL A 306 40.23 -29.80 7.98
CA VAL A 306 41.21 -30.85 7.60
C VAL A 306 42.45 -30.16 7.10
#